data_c793faf75c00508be2b21faa61392a9e
#
_entry.id   c793faf75c00508be2b21faa61392a9e
#
_cell.length_a   1.000
_cell.length_b   1.000
_cell.length_c   1.000
_cell.angle_alpha   90.00
_cell.angle_beta   90.00
_cell.angle_gamma   90.00
#
_symmetry.space_group_name_H-M   'P 1'
#
loop_
_entity.id
_entity.type
_entity.pdbx_description
1 polymer ?
#
loop_
_entity_poly.entity_id
_entity_poly.type
_entity_poly.pdbx_seq_one_letter_code
_entity_poly.pdbx_strand_id
1 'polypeptide(L)'
;MRKKNYNGKPNAKGRSYTSRFVRLDHSLLNSNAYRALKPLARALIIEISMLYNGDNNGSLYLSVRDAADRLGVADHSSVTSAFDQLQELGFIEISKEAHFSVKASHLSRARCWRLTWESAVGKRRPSFAYLKREPKPQTRDRKRMEKGLRALK
;
A
#
# COMPACT_ATOMS: atom_id res chain seq x y z
N MET A 1 -8.66 -20.88 25.07
CA MET A 1 -7.66 -20.18 24.23
C MET A 1 -6.28 -20.38 24.83
N ARG A 2 -5.37 -21.09 24.14
CA ARG A 2 -3.98 -21.31 24.63
C ARG A 2 -3.18 -20.01 24.44
N LYS A 3 -2.76 -19.37 25.52
CA LYS A 3 -1.80 -18.24 25.48
C LYS A 3 -0.48 -18.78 24.89
N LYS A 4 -0.13 -18.37 23.66
CA LYS A 4 1.18 -18.65 23.08
C LYS A 4 2.19 -17.76 23.81
N ASN A 5 3.04 -18.36 24.65
CA ASN A 5 4.17 -17.66 25.26
C ASN A 5 5.15 -17.26 24.18
N TYR A 6 5.30 -15.96 23.99
CA TYR A 6 6.26 -15.36 23.05
C TYR A 6 7.64 -15.31 23.75
N ASN A 7 8.45 -16.31 23.56
CA ASN A 7 9.78 -16.41 24.21
C ASN A 7 10.93 -15.84 23.36
N GLY A 8 10.66 -15.26 22.20
CA GLY A 8 11.71 -14.72 21.32
C GLY A 8 12.72 -15.73 20.79
N LYS A 9 12.67 -16.98 21.23
CA LYS A 9 13.58 -18.06 20.82
C LYS A 9 13.09 -18.73 19.53
N PRO A 10 13.97 -18.98 18.56
CA PRO A 10 13.61 -19.73 17.36
C PRO A 10 13.19 -21.16 17.74
N ASN A 11 12.23 -21.72 17.00
CA ASN A 11 11.86 -23.12 17.15
C ASN A 11 12.98 -24.03 16.62
N ALA A 12 12.86 -25.36 16.82
CA ALA A 12 13.82 -26.34 16.33
C ALA A 12 14.13 -26.28 14.81
N LYS A 13 13.30 -25.58 14.02
CA LYS A 13 13.48 -25.31 12.59
C LYS A 13 14.03 -23.91 12.31
N GLY A 14 14.54 -23.19 13.32
CA GLY A 14 15.13 -21.86 13.18
C GLY A 14 14.12 -20.72 12.95
N ARG A 15 12.80 -20.95 13.08
CA ARG A 15 11.77 -19.94 12.90
C ARG A 15 11.39 -19.32 14.23
N SER A 16 11.54 -18.01 14.37
CA SER A 16 10.94 -17.25 15.48
C SER A 16 9.46 -16.96 15.19
N TYR A 17 8.62 -17.08 16.21
CA TYR A 17 7.23 -16.60 16.13
C TYR A 17 7.23 -15.09 16.24
N THR A 18 7.29 -14.39 15.12
CA THR A 18 7.02 -12.95 15.08
C THR A 18 5.54 -12.72 14.80
N SER A 19 4.93 -11.77 15.49
CA SER A 19 3.61 -11.26 15.11
C SER A 19 3.66 -10.73 13.67
N ARG A 20 2.55 -10.83 12.95
CA ARG A 20 2.46 -10.17 11.64
C ARG A 20 2.65 -8.66 11.84
N PHE A 21 3.44 -8.06 10.99
CA PHE A 21 3.69 -6.62 11.00
C PHE A 21 3.65 -6.06 9.57
N VAL A 22 3.38 -4.79 9.47
CA VAL A 22 3.52 -4.04 8.22
C VAL A 22 4.91 -3.42 8.21
N ARG A 23 5.69 -3.72 7.16
CA ARG A 23 7.02 -3.15 6.98
C ARG A 23 6.96 -1.89 6.14
N LEU A 24 7.38 -0.78 6.73
CA LEU A 24 7.57 0.50 6.05
C LEU A 24 8.98 1.00 6.36
N ASP A 25 9.86 0.92 5.39
CA ASP A 25 11.25 1.31 5.54
C ASP A 25 11.41 2.84 5.64
N HIS A 26 12.42 3.31 6.34
CA HIS A 26 12.75 4.73 6.43
C HIS A 26 12.97 5.37 5.05
N SER A 27 13.54 4.65 4.09
CA SER A 27 13.71 5.10 2.71
C SER A 27 12.38 5.42 2.03
N LEU A 28 11.34 4.63 2.28
CA LEU A 28 9.98 4.89 1.80
C LEU A 28 9.39 6.12 2.49
N LEU A 29 9.43 6.15 3.83
CA LEU A 29 8.82 7.20 4.64
C LEU A 29 9.48 8.58 4.44
N ASN A 30 10.77 8.62 4.12
CA ASN A 30 11.52 9.85 3.88
C ASN A 30 11.55 10.27 2.40
N SER A 31 10.93 9.48 1.49
CA SER A 31 10.90 9.80 0.08
C SER A 31 10.08 11.06 -0.23
N ASN A 32 10.47 11.78 -1.28
CA ASN A 32 9.75 12.95 -1.78
C ASN A 32 8.28 12.62 -2.06
N ALA A 33 8.03 11.46 -2.69
CA ALA A 33 6.70 10.97 -2.97
C ALA A 33 5.86 10.79 -1.70
N TYR A 34 6.41 10.16 -0.64
CA TYR A 34 5.67 9.96 0.61
C TYR A 34 5.35 11.29 1.31
N ARG A 35 6.29 12.24 1.32
CA ARG A 35 6.06 13.57 1.92
C ARG A 35 5.01 14.39 1.18
N ALA A 36 4.79 14.10 -0.10
CA ALA A 36 3.72 14.69 -0.91
C ALA A 36 2.32 14.15 -0.59
N LEU A 37 2.21 12.93 -0.05
CA LEU A 37 0.93 12.28 0.20
C LEU A 37 0.05 13.04 1.20
N LYS A 38 -1.24 13.08 0.92
CA LYS A 38 -2.28 13.51 1.87
C LYS A 38 -2.35 12.51 3.04
N PRO A 39 -2.81 12.94 4.23
CA PRO A 39 -2.93 12.03 5.39
C PRO A 39 -3.73 10.76 5.09
N LEU A 40 -4.85 10.88 4.37
CA LEU A 40 -5.69 9.74 3.99
C LEU A 40 -4.94 8.73 3.11
N ALA A 41 -4.15 9.20 2.13
CA ALA A 41 -3.33 8.32 1.30
C ALA A 41 -2.22 7.63 2.11
N ARG A 42 -1.65 8.30 3.13
CA ARG A 42 -0.69 7.67 4.06
C ARG A 42 -1.34 6.58 4.91
N ALA A 43 -2.57 6.79 5.38
CA ALA A 43 -3.32 5.76 6.08
C ALA A 43 -3.66 4.59 5.14
N LEU A 44 -4.08 4.87 3.91
CA LEU A 44 -4.41 3.86 2.90
C LEU A 44 -3.22 2.94 2.55
N ILE A 45 -1.98 3.45 2.54
CA ILE A 45 -0.79 2.61 2.37
C ILE A 45 -0.76 1.50 3.42
N ILE A 46 -1.07 1.80 4.68
CA ILE A 46 -1.06 0.82 5.77
C ILE A 46 -2.12 -0.24 5.53
N GLU A 47 -3.35 0.17 5.17
CA GLU A 47 -4.46 -0.76 4.92
C GLU A 47 -4.16 -1.73 3.76
N ILE A 48 -3.59 -1.24 2.66
CA ILE A 48 -3.19 -2.11 1.54
C ILE A 48 -2.04 -3.03 1.96
N SER A 49 -1.07 -2.51 2.70
CA SER A 49 0.09 -3.30 3.16
C SER A 49 -0.31 -4.42 4.12
N MET A 50 -1.37 -4.24 4.92
CA MET A 50 -1.91 -5.29 5.80
C MET A 50 -2.45 -6.49 5.03
N LEU A 51 -2.80 -6.34 3.75
CA LEU A 51 -3.25 -7.44 2.89
C LEU A 51 -2.09 -8.30 2.39
N TYR A 52 -0.87 -7.79 2.44
CA TYR A 52 0.31 -8.51 2.00
C TYR A 52 0.72 -9.58 3.01
N ASN A 53 0.94 -10.80 2.55
CA ASN A 53 1.29 -11.95 3.39
C ASN A 53 2.69 -12.53 3.12
N GLY A 54 3.47 -11.88 2.23
CA GLY A 54 4.80 -12.34 1.80
C GLY A 54 4.82 -12.84 0.35
N ASP A 55 3.72 -13.43 -0.14
CA ASP A 55 3.69 -14.11 -1.45
C ASP A 55 2.61 -13.59 -2.41
N ASN A 56 1.62 -12.80 -1.94
CA ASN A 56 0.45 -12.41 -2.72
C ASN A 56 0.53 -11.02 -3.36
N ASN A 57 1.71 -10.37 -3.42
CA ASN A 57 1.83 -9.05 -4.01
C ASN A 57 1.50 -9.07 -5.51
N GLY A 58 0.54 -8.26 -5.93
CA GLY A 58 -0.08 -8.29 -7.26
C GLY A 58 -1.43 -9.00 -7.29
N SER A 59 -1.88 -9.56 -6.16
CA SER A 59 -3.23 -10.08 -5.96
C SER A 59 -3.89 -9.47 -4.72
N LEU A 60 -3.45 -8.27 -4.33
CA LEU A 60 -4.01 -7.55 -3.21
C LEU A 60 -5.32 -6.90 -3.66
N TYR A 61 -6.41 -7.32 -3.05
CA TYR A 61 -7.72 -6.75 -3.32
C TYR A 61 -8.14 -5.80 -2.22
N LEU A 62 -8.47 -4.57 -2.59
CA LEU A 62 -9.09 -3.59 -1.72
C LEU A 62 -9.97 -2.67 -2.57
N SER A 63 -11.28 -2.75 -2.40
CA SER A 63 -12.22 -1.86 -3.05
C SER A 63 -12.23 -0.48 -2.37
N VAL A 64 -12.76 0.53 -3.07
CA VAL A 64 -12.94 1.87 -2.49
C VAL A 64 -13.87 1.81 -1.27
N ARG A 65 -14.93 0.99 -1.33
CA ARG A 65 -15.87 0.81 -0.20
C ARG A 65 -15.19 0.17 1.00
N ASP A 66 -14.50 -0.96 0.80
CA ASP A 66 -13.80 -1.65 1.90
C ASP A 66 -12.70 -0.77 2.48
N ALA A 67 -12.02 0.02 1.66
CA ALA A 67 -11.02 0.98 2.12
C ALA A 67 -11.66 2.10 2.94
N ALA A 68 -12.82 2.63 2.51
CA ALA A 68 -13.56 3.64 3.25
C ALA A 68 -14.00 3.14 4.63
N ASP A 69 -14.54 1.92 4.68
CA ASP A 69 -14.96 1.27 5.93
C ASP A 69 -13.76 1.07 6.88
N ARG A 70 -12.63 0.57 6.38
CA ARG A 70 -11.40 0.37 7.17
C ARG A 70 -10.81 1.67 7.70
N LEU A 71 -10.88 2.74 6.91
CA LEU A 71 -10.36 4.06 7.25
C LEU A 71 -11.34 4.90 8.10
N GLY A 72 -12.58 4.43 8.29
CA GLY A 72 -13.62 5.18 8.99
C GLY A 72 -14.05 6.45 8.24
N VAL A 73 -14.03 6.43 6.91
CA VAL A 73 -14.32 7.59 6.06
C VAL A 73 -15.58 7.34 5.26
N ALA A 74 -16.58 8.22 5.40
CA ALA A 74 -17.84 8.11 4.66
C ALA A 74 -17.73 8.56 3.19
N ASP A 75 -16.81 9.47 2.88
CA ASP A 75 -16.64 10.03 1.53
C ASP A 75 -15.75 9.13 0.66
N HIS A 76 -16.39 8.35 -0.19
CA HIS A 76 -15.73 7.46 -1.16
C HIS A 76 -14.90 8.23 -2.21
N SER A 77 -15.25 9.50 -2.51
CA SER A 77 -14.50 10.30 -3.49
C SER A 77 -13.11 10.65 -2.97
N SER A 78 -13.01 10.97 -1.68
CA SER A 78 -11.72 11.18 -1.01
C SER A 78 -10.85 9.93 -1.00
N VAL A 79 -11.45 8.75 -0.82
CA VAL A 79 -10.74 7.47 -0.86
C VAL A 79 -10.27 7.16 -2.28
N THR A 80 -11.11 7.40 -3.30
CA THR A 80 -10.71 7.28 -4.72
C THR A 80 -9.52 8.18 -5.03
N SER A 81 -9.59 9.45 -4.61
CA SER A 81 -8.46 10.40 -4.77
C SER A 81 -7.19 9.94 -4.04
N ALA A 82 -7.32 9.21 -2.93
CA ALA A 82 -6.17 8.65 -2.23
C ALA A 82 -5.55 7.49 -3.03
N PHE A 83 -6.34 6.60 -3.63
CA PHE A 83 -5.84 5.56 -4.54
C PHE A 83 -5.13 6.17 -5.75
N ASP A 84 -5.72 7.18 -6.39
CA ASP A 84 -5.14 7.86 -7.54
C ASP A 84 -3.79 8.49 -7.18
N GLN A 85 -3.71 9.14 -6.02
CA GLN A 85 -2.46 9.73 -5.54
C GLN A 85 -1.37 8.67 -5.27
N LEU A 86 -1.73 7.51 -4.70
CA LEU A 86 -0.79 6.41 -4.50
C LEU A 86 -0.27 5.83 -5.82
N GLN A 87 -1.12 5.74 -6.84
CA GLN A 87 -0.73 5.29 -8.19
C GLN A 87 0.14 6.34 -8.89
N GLU A 88 -0.26 7.61 -8.87
CA GLU A 88 0.48 8.71 -9.51
C GLU A 88 1.89 8.83 -8.94
N LEU A 89 2.01 8.74 -7.62
CA LEU A 89 3.30 8.81 -6.93
C LEU A 89 4.05 7.46 -6.87
N GLY A 90 3.52 6.40 -7.47
CA GLY A 90 4.22 5.15 -7.70
C GLY A 90 4.35 4.23 -6.50
N PHE A 91 3.47 4.32 -5.51
CA PHE A 91 3.43 3.38 -4.39
C PHE A 91 2.70 2.09 -4.73
N ILE A 92 1.64 2.20 -5.51
CA ILE A 92 0.85 1.05 -5.95
C ILE A 92 0.72 1.04 -7.47
N GLU A 93 0.57 -0.15 -8.03
CA GLU A 93 0.30 -0.39 -9.44
C GLU A 93 -0.91 -1.31 -9.57
N ILE A 94 -1.70 -1.12 -10.62
CA ILE A 94 -2.76 -2.06 -10.96
C ILE A 94 -2.09 -3.28 -11.59
N SER A 95 -2.29 -4.44 -11.00
CA SER A 95 -1.79 -5.71 -11.54
C SER A 95 -2.83 -6.44 -12.37
N LYS A 96 -4.11 -6.26 -12.03
CA LYS A 96 -5.27 -6.78 -12.76
C LYS A 96 -6.35 -5.72 -12.73
N GLU A 97 -6.79 -5.30 -13.91
CA GLU A 97 -7.92 -4.38 -14.03
C GLU A 97 -9.24 -5.05 -13.58
N ALA A 98 -10.13 -4.24 -13.03
CA ALA A 98 -11.48 -4.69 -12.75
C ALA A 98 -12.18 -5.02 -14.06
N HIS A 99 -12.90 -6.14 -14.09
CA HIS A 99 -13.75 -6.53 -15.19
C HIS A 99 -15.12 -6.94 -14.65
N PHE A 100 -16.16 -6.33 -15.16
CA PHE A 100 -17.53 -6.69 -14.82
C PHE A 100 -18.22 -7.25 -16.06
N SER A 101 -18.74 -8.45 -15.97
CA SER A 101 -19.53 -9.09 -17.02
C SER A 101 -20.95 -9.35 -16.53
N VAL A 102 -21.92 -8.70 -17.18
CA VAL A 102 -23.34 -8.90 -16.89
C VAL A 102 -23.81 -10.30 -17.36
N LYS A 103 -23.26 -10.77 -18.49
CA LYS A 103 -23.65 -12.06 -19.11
C LYS A 103 -22.97 -13.28 -18.48
N ALA A 104 -21.81 -13.08 -17.84
CA ALA A 104 -21.02 -14.15 -17.27
C ALA A 104 -20.39 -13.67 -15.95
N SER A 105 -21.17 -13.71 -14.86
CA SER A 105 -20.75 -13.23 -13.55
C SER A 105 -19.46 -13.88 -13.03
N HIS A 106 -19.20 -15.14 -13.42
CA HIS A 106 -17.97 -15.87 -13.09
C HIS A 106 -16.70 -15.29 -13.73
N LEU A 107 -16.84 -14.46 -14.78
CA LEU A 107 -15.74 -13.73 -15.42
C LEU A 107 -15.51 -12.34 -14.78
N SER A 108 -16.44 -11.91 -13.93
CA SER A 108 -16.27 -10.62 -13.22
C SER A 108 -15.12 -10.74 -12.22
N ARG A 109 -14.24 -9.77 -12.23
CA ARG A 109 -13.09 -9.70 -11.31
C ARG A 109 -12.91 -8.29 -10.77
N ALA A 110 -12.47 -8.21 -9.53
CA ALA A 110 -12.11 -6.98 -8.90
C ALA A 110 -10.71 -6.53 -9.30
N ARG A 111 -10.46 -5.23 -9.20
CA ARG A 111 -9.13 -4.65 -9.37
C ARG A 111 -8.19 -5.17 -8.30
N CYS A 112 -7.01 -5.61 -8.72
CA CYS A 112 -5.96 -6.03 -7.80
C CYS A 112 -4.78 -5.07 -7.84
N TRP A 113 -4.17 -4.90 -6.68
CA TRP A 113 -3.06 -4.00 -6.45
C TRP A 113 -1.74 -4.73 -6.26
N ARG A 114 -0.67 -4.05 -6.60
CA ARG A 114 0.71 -4.44 -6.35
C ARG A 114 1.42 -3.32 -5.60
N LEU A 115 2.10 -3.65 -4.51
CA LEU A 115 3.02 -2.75 -3.81
C LEU A 115 4.34 -2.69 -4.59
N THR A 116 4.86 -1.49 -4.80
CA THR A 116 6.08 -1.32 -5.62
C THR A 116 7.38 -1.60 -4.86
N TRP A 117 7.34 -1.63 -3.52
CA TRP A 117 8.51 -1.91 -2.66
C TRP A 117 8.61 -3.36 -2.19
N GLU A 118 7.61 -4.19 -2.49
CA GLU A 118 7.61 -5.60 -2.15
C GLU A 118 7.78 -6.48 -3.40
N SER A 119 8.38 -7.65 -3.22
CA SER A 119 8.46 -8.66 -4.28
C SER A 119 7.07 -9.13 -4.67
N ALA A 120 6.83 -9.34 -5.96
CA ALA A 120 5.55 -9.80 -6.46
C ALA A 120 5.57 -11.28 -6.82
N VAL A 121 4.38 -11.85 -7.02
CA VAL A 121 4.18 -13.23 -7.49
C VAL A 121 5.08 -13.52 -8.70
N GLY A 122 5.66 -14.72 -8.76
CA GLY A 122 6.63 -15.09 -9.79
C GLY A 122 8.04 -14.51 -9.58
N LYS A 123 8.40 -14.14 -8.36
CA LYS A 123 9.71 -13.57 -7.98
C LYS A 123 10.06 -12.26 -8.70
N ARG A 124 9.04 -11.53 -9.14
CA ARG A 124 9.22 -10.22 -9.76
C ARG A 124 9.78 -9.24 -8.73
N ARG A 125 10.94 -8.65 -9.04
CA ARG A 125 11.62 -7.72 -8.13
C ARG A 125 10.78 -6.46 -7.87
N PRO A 126 10.94 -5.80 -6.70
CA PRO A 126 10.37 -4.48 -6.43
C PRO A 126 10.81 -3.46 -7.48
N SER A 127 9.90 -2.59 -7.89
CA SER A 127 10.20 -1.52 -8.86
C SER A 127 10.69 -0.24 -8.20
N PHE A 128 10.34 -0.02 -6.92
CA PHE A 128 10.59 1.21 -6.16
C PHE A 128 10.22 2.47 -6.94
N ALA A 129 9.11 2.40 -7.69
CA ALA A 129 8.70 3.47 -8.60
C ALA A 129 8.51 4.82 -7.90
N TYR A 130 8.12 4.82 -6.62
CA TYR A 130 7.95 6.02 -5.80
C TYR A 130 9.24 6.82 -5.60
N LEU A 131 10.42 6.19 -5.68
CA LEU A 131 11.70 6.91 -5.56
C LEU A 131 11.99 7.81 -6.78
N LYS A 132 11.36 7.52 -7.91
CA LYS A 132 11.56 8.22 -9.19
C LYS A 132 10.45 9.21 -9.49
N ARG A 133 9.43 9.30 -8.64
CA ARG A 133 8.27 10.15 -8.87
C ARG A 133 8.20 11.28 -7.88
N GLU A 134 7.85 12.45 -8.39
CA GLU A 134 7.62 13.66 -7.62
C GLU A 134 6.30 14.30 -8.06
N PRO A 135 5.61 15.03 -7.16
CA PRO A 135 4.42 15.78 -7.53
C PRO A 135 4.79 16.89 -8.53
N LYS A 136 3.84 17.19 -9.40
CA LYS A 136 3.99 18.25 -10.41
C LYS A 136 4.38 19.58 -9.76
N PRO A 137 5.21 20.41 -10.42
CA PRO A 137 5.54 21.75 -9.95
C PRO A 137 4.30 22.59 -9.66
N GLN A 138 4.40 23.50 -8.71
CA GLN A 138 3.34 24.46 -8.33
C GLN A 138 2.04 23.84 -7.77
N THR A 139 1.99 22.52 -7.49
CA THR A 139 0.83 21.88 -6.89
C THR A 139 0.83 21.99 -5.36
N ARG A 140 -0.34 21.78 -4.74
CA ARG A 140 -0.46 21.65 -3.27
C ARG A 140 0.35 20.48 -2.74
N ASP A 141 0.48 19.42 -3.50
CA ASP A 141 1.25 18.22 -3.13
C ASP A 141 2.75 18.51 -3.13
N ARG A 142 3.25 19.32 -4.07
CA ARG A 142 4.64 19.81 -4.07
C ARG A 142 4.93 20.64 -2.82
N LYS A 143 4.06 21.58 -2.47
CA LYS A 143 4.20 22.40 -1.24
C LYS A 143 4.20 21.53 0.03
N ARG A 144 3.35 20.48 0.07
CA ARG A 144 3.30 19.54 1.19
C ARG A 144 4.60 18.74 1.30
N MET A 145 5.11 18.25 0.19
CA MET A 145 6.40 17.56 0.12
C MET A 145 7.51 18.43 0.70
N GLU A 146 7.66 19.64 0.22
CA GLU A 146 8.72 20.58 0.66
C GLU A 146 8.63 20.91 2.15
N LYS A 147 7.40 21.13 2.67
CA LYS A 147 7.16 21.32 4.10
C LYS A 147 7.55 20.09 4.91
N GLY A 148 7.18 18.89 4.45
CA GLY A 148 7.50 17.64 5.12
C GLY A 148 8.99 17.31 5.14
N LEU A 149 9.72 17.64 4.06
CA LEU A 149 11.16 17.44 3.98
C LEU A 149 11.93 18.42 4.90
N ARG A 150 11.44 19.66 5.07
CA ARG A 150 12.04 20.61 6.03
C ARG A 150 11.92 20.10 7.46
N ALA A 151 10.85 19.43 7.81
CA ALA A 151 10.63 18.90 9.15
C ALA A 151 11.51 17.67 9.49
N LEU A 152 12.23 17.10 8.51
CA LEU A 152 13.18 16.00 8.72
C LEU A 152 14.63 16.46 9.01
N LYS A 153 14.90 17.74 8.80
CA LYS A 153 16.22 18.37 9.06
C LYS A 153 16.30 18.87 10.48
#